data_f33c637c7169e4f30358479e8f33cc79
#
_entry.id   f33c637c7169e4f30358479e8f33cc79
#
_cell.length_a   1.000
_cell.length_b   1.000
_cell.length_c   1.000
_cell.angle_alpha   90.00
_cell.angle_beta   90.00
_cell.angle_gamma   90.00
#
_symmetry.space_group_name_H-M   'P 1'
#
loop_
_entity.id
_entity.type
_entity.pdbx_description
1 polymer ?
#
loop_
_entity_poly.entity_id
_entity_poly.type
_entity_poly.pdbx_seq_one_letter_code
_entity_poly.pdbx_strand_id
1 'polypeptide(L)'
;REKQKYHNYMIKYFEKIDYRENQSLTNALEDLVENLRLDNKTDNTISKYTTVLSNMFNYAIKNGVIKSKPDFPKMKIVNNARPSYFNNELNQINKRLFEEYKKTKDTFYLETKDYINLIRSAGFRPGIEPLRIKRFQYRFVEDRKSKEQILIFTLFNTKTKPKHQLTSHPYFTKNIFPEILTRNPNSKSDAYLLFPNYEDRQKVYNRIVKIFTRLTKELGLYYRNGQSRPIYSIRHTFIKNRYAENPQSLEVIARQSNTSTKMLHSNYLDEDDVMMIEEYRKMYPKK
;
A
#
# COMPACT_ATOMS: atom_id res chain seq x y z
N ARG A 1 4.74 18.57 -7.23
CA ARG A 1 5.07 18.04 -8.57
C ARG A 1 3.86 17.41 -9.28
N GLU A 2 3.09 16.50 -8.65
CA GLU A 2 1.90 15.91 -9.30
C GLU A 2 0.81 16.96 -9.60
N LYS A 3 0.47 17.82 -8.64
CA LYS A 3 -0.52 18.90 -8.85
C LYS A 3 -0.15 19.81 -10.03
N GLN A 4 1.13 20.17 -10.17
CA GLN A 4 1.62 20.99 -11.26
C GLN A 4 1.50 20.28 -12.63
N LYS A 5 1.76 18.97 -12.67
CA LYS A 5 1.59 18.16 -13.88
C LYS A 5 0.14 18.12 -14.35
N TYR A 6 -0.81 17.90 -13.44
CA TYR A 6 -2.24 17.92 -13.76
C TYR A 6 -2.67 19.32 -14.24
N HIS A 7 -2.24 20.35 -13.55
CA HIS A 7 -2.54 21.74 -13.90
C HIS A 7 -2.06 22.08 -15.31
N ASN A 8 -0.78 21.85 -15.63
CA ASN A 8 -0.21 22.16 -16.95
C ASN A 8 -0.88 21.39 -18.09
N TYR A 9 -1.31 20.14 -17.83
CA TYR A 9 -2.01 19.35 -18.83
C TYR A 9 -3.44 19.85 -19.07
N MET A 10 -4.13 20.31 -18.03
CA MET A 10 -5.51 20.77 -18.11
C MET A 10 -5.66 22.20 -18.67
N ILE A 11 -4.71 23.10 -18.42
CA ILE A 11 -4.75 24.51 -18.86
C ILE A 11 -5.08 24.59 -20.35
N LYS A 12 -4.42 23.82 -21.21
CA LYS A 12 -4.61 23.88 -22.67
C LYS A 12 -6.05 23.63 -23.12
N TYR A 13 -6.88 22.98 -22.33
CA TYR A 13 -8.29 22.69 -22.65
C TYR A 13 -9.24 23.76 -22.10
N PHE A 14 -8.86 24.49 -21.07
CA PHE A 14 -9.73 25.40 -20.34
C PHE A 14 -9.29 26.87 -20.44
N GLU A 15 -8.11 27.19 -20.99
CA GLU A 15 -7.54 28.51 -21.03
C GLU A 15 -8.35 29.49 -21.92
N LYS A 16 -8.96 28.98 -23.00
CA LYS A 16 -9.67 29.80 -24.03
C LYS A 16 -11.17 29.62 -24.02
N ILE A 17 -11.75 29.06 -22.96
CA ILE A 17 -13.16 28.72 -22.89
C ILE A 17 -13.93 29.82 -22.18
N ASP A 18 -15.11 30.16 -22.67
CA ASP A 18 -16.05 30.97 -21.89
C ASP A 18 -16.65 30.07 -20.77
N TYR A 19 -16.10 30.25 -19.55
CA TYR A 19 -16.52 29.53 -18.35
C TYR A 19 -17.94 29.85 -17.88
N ARG A 20 -18.63 30.85 -18.53
CA ARG A 20 -20.03 31.18 -18.25
C ARG A 20 -20.98 30.24 -18.97
N GLU A 21 -20.52 29.63 -20.05
CA GLU A 21 -21.29 28.67 -20.85
C GLU A 21 -21.01 27.24 -20.39
N ASN A 22 -22.00 26.61 -19.75
CA ASN A 22 -21.86 25.23 -19.24
C ASN A 22 -21.56 24.21 -20.35
N GLN A 23 -22.12 24.44 -21.57
CA GLN A 23 -21.88 23.57 -22.72
C GLN A 23 -20.40 23.61 -23.16
N SER A 24 -19.80 24.79 -23.21
CA SER A 24 -18.38 24.96 -23.57
C SER A 24 -17.46 24.25 -22.55
N LEU A 25 -17.81 24.32 -21.28
CA LEU A 25 -17.09 23.56 -20.22
C LEU A 25 -17.26 22.06 -20.37
N THR A 26 -18.44 21.57 -20.72
CA THR A 26 -18.72 20.15 -20.94
C THR A 26 -17.92 19.62 -22.14
N ASN A 27 -17.97 20.34 -23.30
CA ASN A 27 -17.22 19.99 -24.49
C ASN A 27 -15.70 19.88 -24.23
N ALA A 28 -15.13 20.86 -23.52
CA ALA A 28 -13.71 20.83 -23.16
C ALA A 28 -13.34 19.68 -22.22
N LEU A 29 -14.26 19.27 -21.34
CA LEU A 29 -14.08 18.11 -20.47
C LEU A 29 -14.10 16.81 -21.26
N GLU A 30 -15.00 16.70 -22.24
CA GLU A 30 -15.08 15.55 -23.15
C GLU A 30 -13.81 15.46 -23.99
N ASP A 31 -13.34 16.55 -24.61
CA ASP A 31 -12.10 16.61 -25.37
C ASP A 31 -10.88 16.20 -24.51
N LEU A 32 -10.81 16.66 -23.26
CA LEU A 32 -9.77 16.27 -22.34
C LEU A 32 -9.78 14.74 -22.07
N VAL A 33 -10.97 14.18 -21.83
CA VAL A 33 -11.13 12.76 -21.55
C VAL A 33 -10.76 11.91 -22.76
N GLU A 34 -11.20 12.31 -23.96
CA GLU A 34 -10.87 11.63 -25.21
C GLU A 34 -9.36 11.66 -25.47
N ASN A 35 -8.71 12.81 -25.35
CA ASN A 35 -7.26 12.91 -25.50
C ASN A 35 -6.49 12.10 -24.47
N LEU A 36 -6.98 12.00 -23.22
CA LEU A 36 -6.38 11.11 -22.21
C LEU A 36 -6.52 9.63 -22.60
N ARG A 37 -7.61 9.24 -23.26
CA ARG A 37 -7.79 7.87 -23.79
C ARG A 37 -6.87 7.60 -24.98
N LEU A 38 -6.72 8.54 -25.89
CA LEU A 38 -5.77 8.48 -26.99
C LEU A 38 -4.32 8.34 -26.47
N ASP A 39 -3.99 9.00 -25.37
CA ASP A 39 -2.73 8.83 -24.64
C ASP A 39 -2.61 7.50 -23.87
N ASN A 40 -3.52 6.53 -24.09
CA ASN A 40 -3.58 5.24 -23.44
C ASN A 40 -3.68 5.33 -21.89
N LYS A 41 -4.30 6.38 -21.34
CA LYS A 41 -4.56 6.45 -19.90
C LYS A 41 -5.77 5.58 -19.56
N THR A 42 -5.65 4.83 -18.46
CA THR A 42 -6.76 4.03 -17.94
C THR A 42 -7.85 4.92 -17.35
N ASP A 43 -9.11 4.47 -17.36
CA ASP A 43 -10.25 5.18 -16.74
C ASP A 43 -9.99 5.51 -15.27
N ASN A 44 -9.27 4.66 -14.52
CA ASN A 44 -8.81 4.95 -13.16
C ASN A 44 -7.85 6.16 -13.07
N THR A 45 -7.03 6.38 -14.11
CA THR A 45 -6.15 7.55 -14.19
C THR A 45 -6.95 8.76 -14.61
N ILE A 46 -7.83 8.65 -15.61
CA ILE A 46 -8.70 9.71 -16.11
C ILE A 46 -9.60 10.23 -14.98
N SER A 47 -10.17 9.33 -14.18
CA SER A 47 -10.99 9.68 -13.01
C SER A 47 -10.25 10.56 -11.98
N LYS A 48 -8.93 10.49 -11.90
CA LYS A 48 -8.15 11.40 -11.04
C LYS A 48 -8.12 12.83 -11.61
N TYR A 49 -7.97 12.96 -12.92
CA TYR A 49 -8.04 14.27 -13.59
C TYR A 49 -9.44 14.89 -13.41
N THR A 50 -10.49 14.13 -13.68
CA THR A 50 -11.87 14.60 -13.52
C THR A 50 -12.21 14.93 -12.08
N THR A 51 -11.67 14.21 -11.09
CA THR A 51 -11.82 14.53 -9.66
C THR A 51 -11.18 15.88 -9.31
N VAL A 52 -9.99 16.16 -9.83
CA VAL A 52 -9.32 17.46 -9.61
C VAL A 52 -10.15 18.59 -10.20
N LEU A 53 -10.61 18.44 -11.46
CA LEU A 53 -11.49 19.41 -12.13
C LEU A 53 -12.80 19.60 -11.36
N SER A 54 -13.43 18.50 -10.93
CA SER A 54 -14.64 18.56 -10.12
C SER A 54 -14.48 19.42 -8.87
N ASN A 55 -13.34 19.32 -8.18
CA ASN A 55 -13.03 20.16 -7.02
C ASN A 55 -12.80 21.63 -7.42
N MET A 56 -12.17 21.87 -8.56
CA MET A 56 -11.97 23.23 -9.09
C MET A 56 -13.31 23.88 -9.45
N PHE A 57 -14.21 23.17 -10.12
CA PHE A 57 -15.56 23.68 -10.42
C PHE A 57 -16.39 23.94 -9.15
N ASN A 58 -16.32 23.06 -8.16
CA ASN A 58 -16.98 23.30 -6.87
C ASN A 58 -16.46 24.60 -6.21
N TYR A 59 -15.15 24.84 -6.29
CA TYR A 59 -14.56 26.08 -5.79
C TYR A 59 -15.04 27.30 -6.59
N ALA A 60 -15.09 27.21 -7.93
CA ALA A 60 -15.56 28.28 -8.80
C ALA A 60 -17.05 28.61 -8.54
N ILE A 61 -17.90 27.63 -8.34
CA ILE A 61 -19.31 27.81 -7.93
C ILE A 61 -19.39 28.56 -6.59
N LYS A 62 -18.62 28.10 -5.60
CA LYS A 62 -18.61 28.73 -4.26
C LYS A 62 -18.21 30.21 -4.31
N ASN A 63 -17.39 30.60 -5.26
CA ASN A 63 -16.93 31.97 -5.42
C ASN A 63 -17.72 32.74 -6.50
N GLY A 64 -18.85 32.23 -6.97
CA GLY A 64 -19.71 32.90 -7.94
C GLY A 64 -19.13 33.08 -9.36
N VAL A 65 -18.06 32.36 -9.69
CA VAL A 65 -17.38 32.43 -11.00
C VAL A 65 -18.20 31.71 -12.08
N ILE A 66 -18.77 30.53 -11.71
CA ILE A 66 -19.69 29.78 -12.56
C ILE A 66 -20.97 29.46 -11.79
N LYS A 67 -22.09 29.27 -12.52
CA LYS A 67 -23.40 29.00 -11.92
C LYS A 67 -23.63 27.55 -11.59
N SER A 68 -23.15 26.65 -12.43
CA SER A 68 -23.34 25.19 -12.30
C SER A 68 -22.12 24.45 -12.75
N LYS A 69 -22.05 23.20 -12.36
CA LYS A 69 -20.98 22.28 -12.74
C LYS A 69 -21.30 21.65 -14.10
N PRO A 70 -20.31 21.50 -15.01
CA PRO A 70 -20.52 20.77 -16.25
C PRO A 70 -20.76 19.27 -15.96
N ASP A 71 -21.40 18.61 -16.91
CA ASP A 71 -21.59 17.17 -16.84
C ASP A 71 -20.29 16.42 -17.02
N PHE A 72 -20.03 15.47 -16.12
CA PHE A 72 -18.82 14.64 -16.17
C PHE A 72 -19.11 13.33 -16.86
N PRO A 73 -18.27 12.92 -17.84
CA PRO A 73 -18.42 11.63 -18.48
C PRO A 73 -18.26 10.49 -17.47
N LYS A 74 -19.11 9.46 -17.59
CA LYS A 74 -19.04 8.29 -16.72
C LYS A 74 -17.78 7.48 -17.00
N MET A 75 -17.01 7.19 -15.97
CA MET A 75 -15.80 6.35 -16.05
C MET A 75 -16.11 4.92 -15.61
N LYS A 76 -15.67 3.95 -16.41
CA LYS A 76 -15.71 2.54 -16.02
C LYS A 76 -14.51 2.24 -15.13
N ILE A 77 -14.65 2.49 -13.83
CA ILE A 77 -13.60 2.19 -12.87
C ILE A 77 -13.53 0.69 -12.65
N VAL A 78 -12.46 0.07 -13.11
CA VAL A 78 -12.18 -1.35 -12.89
C VAL A 78 -11.29 -1.47 -11.65
N ASN A 79 -11.78 -2.19 -10.66
CA ASN A 79 -11.06 -2.43 -9.42
C ASN A 79 -10.26 -3.73 -9.58
N ASN A 80 -9.04 -3.63 -10.09
CA ASN A 80 -8.14 -4.78 -10.24
C ASN A 80 -7.37 -4.98 -8.94
N ALA A 81 -7.85 -5.88 -8.07
CA ALA A 81 -7.09 -6.35 -6.94
C ALA A 81 -5.77 -6.98 -7.43
N ARG A 82 -4.64 -6.52 -6.89
CA ARG A 82 -3.34 -7.07 -7.28
C ARG A 82 -3.12 -8.43 -6.64
N PRO A 83 -2.55 -9.41 -7.39
CA PRO A 83 -2.28 -10.72 -6.81
C PRO A 83 -1.34 -10.63 -5.61
N SER A 84 -1.61 -11.43 -4.59
CA SER A 84 -0.75 -11.61 -3.42
C SER A 84 0.43 -12.53 -3.74
N TYR A 85 1.45 -12.52 -2.88
CA TYR A 85 2.49 -13.54 -2.85
C TYR A 85 2.06 -14.73 -1.99
N PHE A 86 2.50 -15.93 -2.33
CA PHE A 86 2.45 -17.06 -1.41
C PHE A 86 3.56 -16.97 -0.36
N ASN A 87 3.38 -17.66 0.77
CA ASN A 87 4.38 -17.65 1.83
C ASN A 87 5.73 -18.25 1.40
N ASN A 88 5.71 -19.32 0.58
CA ASN A 88 6.92 -19.91 0.01
C ASN A 88 7.63 -18.96 -0.95
N GLU A 89 6.91 -18.18 -1.76
CA GLU A 89 7.49 -17.17 -2.66
C GLU A 89 8.20 -16.07 -1.86
N LEU A 90 7.58 -15.58 -0.78
CA LEU A 90 8.23 -14.59 0.11
C LEU A 90 9.48 -15.17 0.80
N ASN A 91 9.46 -16.47 1.13
CA ASN A 91 10.64 -17.14 1.67
C ASN A 91 11.77 -17.24 0.62
N GLN A 92 11.45 -17.50 -0.64
CA GLN A 92 12.44 -17.49 -1.74
C GLN A 92 13.05 -16.09 -1.92
N ILE A 93 12.24 -15.03 -1.89
CA ILE A 93 12.70 -13.63 -1.96
C ILE A 93 13.64 -13.33 -0.78
N ASN A 94 13.26 -13.71 0.43
CA ASN A 94 14.09 -13.53 1.64
C ASN A 94 15.41 -14.29 1.57
N LYS A 95 15.39 -15.53 1.04
CA LYS A 95 16.59 -16.33 0.81
C LYS A 95 17.51 -15.62 -0.19
N ARG A 96 16.97 -15.15 -1.30
CA ARG A 96 17.75 -14.45 -2.33
C ARG A 96 18.35 -13.14 -1.82
N LEU A 97 17.63 -12.38 -0.99
CA LEU A 97 18.18 -11.19 -0.31
C LEU A 97 19.36 -11.53 0.60
N PHE A 98 19.27 -12.64 1.33
CA PHE A 98 20.36 -13.10 2.19
C PHE A 98 21.58 -13.57 1.39
N GLU A 99 21.39 -14.23 0.25
CA GLU A 99 22.46 -14.59 -0.69
C GLU A 99 23.16 -13.37 -1.24
N GLU A 100 22.41 -12.32 -1.66
CA GLU A 100 23.00 -11.05 -2.10
C GLU A 100 23.83 -10.39 -0.99
N TYR A 101 23.33 -10.40 0.26
CA TYR A 101 24.13 -9.94 1.40
C TYR A 101 25.41 -10.74 1.57
N LYS A 102 25.34 -12.07 1.53
CA LYS A 102 26.55 -12.91 1.66
C LYS A 102 27.60 -12.59 0.60
N LYS A 103 27.15 -12.33 -0.64
CA LYS A 103 28.00 -12.01 -1.78
C LYS A 103 28.61 -10.61 -1.69
N THR A 104 27.82 -9.61 -1.35
CA THR A 104 28.22 -8.19 -1.44
C THR A 104 28.68 -7.60 -0.11
N LYS A 105 28.30 -8.22 1.02
CA LYS A 105 28.43 -7.69 2.40
C LYS A 105 27.64 -6.39 2.64
N ASP A 106 26.78 -5.97 1.69
CA ASP A 106 25.95 -4.78 1.84
C ASP A 106 24.74 -5.10 2.75
N THR A 107 24.76 -4.57 3.97
CA THR A 107 23.72 -4.74 4.98
C THR A 107 22.35 -4.24 4.53
N PHE A 108 22.30 -3.40 3.47
CA PHE A 108 21.05 -2.92 2.91
C PHE A 108 20.12 -4.07 2.47
N TYR A 109 20.67 -5.21 2.02
CA TYR A 109 19.89 -6.40 1.67
C TYR A 109 19.23 -7.05 2.89
N LEU A 110 19.92 -7.12 4.04
CA LEU A 110 19.35 -7.63 5.29
C LEU A 110 18.22 -6.73 5.77
N GLU A 111 18.43 -5.43 5.78
CA GLU A 111 17.42 -4.48 6.21
C GLU A 111 16.22 -4.43 5.23
N THR A 112 16.45 -4.69 3.94
CA THR A 112 15.37 -4.89 2.95
C THR A 112 14.55 -6.15 3.27
N LYS A 113 15.20 -7.26 3.65
CA LYS A 113 14.54 -8.49 4.13
C LYS A 113 13.67 -8.18 5.36
N ASP A 114 14.19 -7.41 6.30
CA ASP A 114 13.45 -7.03 7.51
C ASP A 114 12.24 -6.14 7.21
N TYR A 115 12.39 -5.20 6.29
CA TYR A 115 11.30 -4.37 5.80
C TYR A 115 10.16 -5.22 5.19
N ILE A 116 10.50 -6.22 4.38
CA ILE A 116 9.54 -7.18 3.80
C ILE A 116 8.83 -7.97 4.90
N ASN A 117 9.60 -8.50 5.85
CA ASN A 117 9.07 -9.30 6.96
C ASN A 117 8.17 -8.46 7.88
N LEU A 118 8.50 -7.19 8.10
CA LEU A 118 7.68 -6.27 8.89
C LEU A 118 6.31 -6.06 8.22
N ILE A 119 6.27 -5.82 6.90
CA ILE A 119 5.02 -5.68 6.16
C ILE A 119 4.21 -6.97 6.18
N ARG A 120 4.86 -8.12 5.91
CA ARG A 120 4.24 -9.45 5.91
C ARG A 120 3.61 -9.80 7.26
N SER A 121 4.22 -9.36 8.36
CA SER A 121 3.84 -9.78 9.72
C SER A 121 2.89 -8.83 10.43
N ALA A 122 2.93 -7.54 10.12
CA ALA A 122 2.13 -6.52 10.80
C ALA A 122 1.20 -5.72 9.86
N GLY A 123 1.27 -5.98 8.55
CA GLY A 123 0.36 -5.37 7.58
C GLY A 123 0.57 -3.88 7.32
N PHE A 124 1.77 -3.36 7.54
CA PHE A 124 2.08 -1.96 7.18
C PHE A 124 1.79 -1.65 5.72
N ARG A 125 1.43 -0.40 5.43
CA ARG A 125 1.42 0.06 4.04
C ARG A 125 2.86 0.17 3.53
N PRO A 126 3.23 -0.55 2.45
CA PRO A 126 4.53 -0.35 1.83
C PRO A 126 4.72 1.10 1.40
N GLY A 127 5.85 1.67 1.74
CA GLY A 127 6.19 3.07 1.54
C GLY A 127 7.18 3.55 2.59
N ILE A 128 7.14 4.82 2.88
CA ILE A 128 7.99 5.41 3.92
C ILE A 128 7.42 5.22 5.34
N GLU A 129 6.18 4.79 5.50
CA GLU A 129 5.52 4.60 6.79
C GLU A 129 6.30 3.63 7.70
N PRO A 130 6.62 2.38 7.28
CA PRO A 130 7.42 1.46 8.09
C PRO A 130 8.85 1.96 8.34
N LEU A 131 9.39 2.75 7.41
CA LEU A 131 10.75 3.29 7.52
C LEU A 131 10.87 4.46 8.51
N ARG A 132 9.75 5.07 8.88
CA ARG A 132 9.70 6.16 9.86
C ARG A 132 9.51 5.69 11.30
N ILE A 133 9.36 4.39 11.51
CA ILE A 133 9.23 3.84 12.87
C ILE A 133 10.52 4.06 13.61
N LYS A 134 10.41 4.69 14.77
CA LYS A 134 11.50 4.86 15.73
C LYS A 134 11.46 3.79 16.81
N ARG A 135 12.59 3.54 17.47
CA ARG A 135 12.71 2.46 18.47
C ARG A 135 11.77 2.64 19.67
N PHE A 136 11.41 3.84 20.06
CA PHE A 136 10.44 4.07 21.14
C PHE A 136 8.98 3.78 20.74
N GLN A 137 8.70 3.54 19.46
CA GLN A 137 7.34 3.35 18.94
C GLN A 137 6.88 1.89 18.96
N TYR A 138 7.65 0.98 19.51
CA TYR A 138 7.21 -0.38 19.76
C TYR A 138 7.22 -0.73 21.23
N ARG A 139 6.40 -1.71 21.61
CA ARG A 139 6.37 -2.29 22.95
C ARG A 139 5.93 -3.74 22.89
N PHE A 140 6.35 -4.50 23.87
CA PHE A 140 5.82 -5.84 24.12
C PHE A 140 4.69 -5.77 25.15
N VAL A 141 3.66 -6.58 24.92
CA VAL A 141 2.54 -6.76 25.82
C VAL A 141 2.32 -8.28 25.96
N GLU A 142 2.26 -8.78 27.19
CA GLU A 142 1.92 -10.16 27.44
C GLU A 142 0.43 -10.39 27.26
N ASP A 143 0.05 -11.38 26.44
CA ASP A 143 -1.33 -11.86 26.38
C ASP A 143 -1.67 -12.61 27.67
N ARG A 144 -2.70 -12.14 28.36
CA ARG A 144 -3.11 -12.72 29.66
C ARG A 144 -3.53 -14.18 29.57
N LYS A 145 -4.05 -14.63 28.41
CA LYS A 145 -4.52 -16.02 28.22
C LYS A 145 -3.40 -16.96 27.78
N SER A 146 -2.70 -16.61 26.70
CA SER A 146 -1.66 -17.46 26.11
C SER A 146 -0.29 -17.28 26.76
N LYS A 147 -0.09 -16.21 27.57
CA LYS A 147 1.21 -15.80 28.12
C LYS A 147 2.26 -15.44 27.05
N GLU A 148 1.83 -15.32 25.80
CA GLU A 148 2.72 -14.96 24.70
C GLU A 148 2.98 -13.45 24.67
N GLN A 149 4.20 -13.09 24.25
CA GLN A 149 4.57 -11.69 24.03
C GLN A 149 4.04 -11.20 22.67
N ILE A 150 3.19 -10.19 22.70
CA ILE A 150 2.65 -9.52 21.53
C ILE A 150 3.45 -8.24 21.28
N LEU A 151 4.06 -8.11 20.11
CA LEU A 151 4.74 -6.90 19.69
C LEU A 151 3.74 -5.93 19.07
N ILE A 152 3.65 -4.72 19.64
CA ILE A 152 2.76 -3.65 19.20
C ILE A 152 3.60 -2.48 18.69
N PHE A 153 3.32 -2.02 17.48
CA PHE A 153 3.85 -0.79 16.92
C PHE A 153 2.83 0.34 17.06
N THR A 154 3.28 1.52 17.46
CA THR A 154 2.45 2.74 17.52
C THR A 154 2.90 3.71 16.43
N LEU A 155 2.02 3.96 15.47
CA LEU A 155 2.22 4.93 14.41
C LEU A 155 1.54 6.24 14.75
N PHE A 156 2.23 7.35 14.50
CA PHE A 156 1.69 8.70 14.66
C PHE A 156 1.54 9.36 13.29
N ASN A 157 0.53 10.22 13.16
CA ASN A 157 0.26 11.00 11.95
C ASN A 157 0.18 10.14 10.68
N THR A 158 -0.58 9.04 10.75
CA THR A 158 -0.87 8.23 9.57
C THR A 158 -1.80 9.00 8.62
N LYS A 159 -1.89 8.53 7.36
CA LYS A 159 -2.74 9.18 6.33
C LYS A 159 -4.21 9.37 6.76
N THR A 160 -4.71 8.50 7.64
CA THR A 160 -6.13 8.42 8.00
C THR A 160 -6.43 8.66 9.47
N LYS A 161 -5.43 8.55 10.34
CA LYS A 161 -5.59 8.68 11.80
C LYS A 161 -4.38 9.35 12.45
N PRO A 162 -4.57 10.16 13.49
CA PRO A 162 -3.46 10.78 14.23
C PRO A 162 -2.62 9.72 14.97
N LYS A 163 -3.22 8.63 15.43
CA LYS A 163 -2.55 7.50 16.10
C LYS A 163 -3.15 6.19 15.62
N HIS A 164 -2.30 5.22 15.32
CA HIS A 164 -2.69 3.88 14.90
C HIS A 164 -1.76 2.83 15.50
N GLN A 165 -2.31 1.68 15.91
CA GLN A 165 -1.54 0.57 16.46
C GLN A 165 -1.67 -0.66 15.57
N LEU A 166 -0.54 -1.32 15.37
CA LEU A 166 -0.41 -2.55 14.60
C LEU A 166 0.19 -3.63 15.50
N THR A 167 -0.34 -4.84 15.42
CA THR A 167 0.25 -6.00 16.08
C THR A 167 0.97 -6.88 15.06
N SER A 168 2.11 -7.42 15.43
CA SER A 168 2.82 -8.35 14.55
C SER A 168 2.38 -9.80 14.77
N HIS A 169 2.67 -10.65 13.81
CA HIS A 169 2.51 -12.10 13.93
C HIS A 169 3.48 -12.65 15.00
N PRO A 170 3.08 -13.64 15.84
CA PRO A 170 3.93 -14.19 16.91
C PRO A 170 5.29 -14.68 16.42
N TYR A 171 5.35 -15.36 15.28
CA TYR A 171 6.61 -15.82 14.69
C TYR A 171 7.59 -14.66 14.43
N PHE A 172 7.13 -13.51 13.93
CA PHE A 172 7.97 -12.33 13.73
C PHE A 172 8.48 -11.79 15.06
N THR A 173 7.60 -11.68 16.04
CA THR A 173 7.94 -11.22 17.39
C THR A 173 9.05 -12.05 18.02
N LYS A 174 8.94 -13.39 17.91
CA LYS A 174 9.84 -14.34 18.57
C LYS A 174 11.14 -14.58 17.82
N ASN A 175 11.10 -14.63 16.48
CA ASN A 175 12.23 -15.13 15.69
C ASN A 175 12.94 -14.08 14.85
N ILE A 176 12.25 -13.02 14.40
CA ILE A 176 12.83 -12.03 13.48
C ILE A 176 13.14 -10.71 14.16
N PHE A 177 12.23 -10.23 14.99
CA PHE A 177 12.38 -8.92 15.63
C PHE A 177 13.61 -8.80 16.54
N PRO A 178 14.00 -9.83 17.34
CA PRO A 178 15.24 -9.80 18.11
C PRO A 178 16.49 -9.60 17.24
N GLU A 179 16.54 -10.24 16.05
CA GLU A 179 17.67 -10.07 15.11
C GLU A 179 17.77 -8.63 14.60
N ILE A 180 16.63 -7.95 14.38
CA ILE A 180 16.60 -6.53 13.99
C ILE A 180 17.22 -5.67 15.10
N LEU A 181 16.90 -5.95 16.34
CA LEU A 181 17.42 -5.19 17.49
C LEU A 181 18.92 -5.41 17.72
N THR A 182 19.40 -6.65 17.57
CA THR A 182 20.82 -7.01 17.80
C THR A 182 21.75 -6.42 16.76
N ARG A 183 21.30 -6.11 15.54
CA ARG A 183 22.14 -5.46 14.52
C ARG A 183 22.56 -4.02 14.86
N ASN A 184 21.78 -3.34 15.67
CA ASN A 184 22.06 -1.96 16.09
C ASN A 184 21.80 -1.78 17.61
N PRO A 185 22.53 -2.49 18.49
CA PRO A 185 22.20 -2.57 19.92
C PRO A 185 22.28 -1.22 20.62
N ASN A 186 23.24 -0.38 20.22
CA ASN A 186 23.53 0.91 20.85
C ASN A 186 22.74 2.09 20.23
N SER A 187 21.76 1.81 19.39
CA SER A 187 20.96 2.89 18.80
C SER A 187 20.08 3.57 19.84
N LYS A 188 20.06 4.90 19.82
CA LYS A 188 19.20 5.73 20.69
C LYS A 188 17.72 5.37 20.48
N SER A 189 16.89 5.65 21.48
CA SER A 189 15.44 5.38 21.42
C SER A 189 14.72 6.11 20.28
N ASP A 190 15.22 7.29 19.88
CA ASP A 190 14.71 8.09 18.78
C ASP A 190 15.28 7.71 17.40
N ALA A 191 16.24 6.77 17.34
CA ALA A 191 16.75 6.25 16.08
C ALA A 191 15.68 5.45 15.33
N TYR A 192 15.77 5.43 14.01
CA TYR A 192 14.90 4.60 13.19
C TYR A 192 15.14 3.12 13.45
N LEU A 193 14.04 2.34 13.47
CA LEU A 193 14.11 0.90 13.71
C LEU A 193 14.82 0.18 12.56
N LEU A 194 14.52 0.58 11.31
CA LEU A 194 15.14 0.06 10.10
C LEU A 194 15.95 1.15 9.41
N PHE A 195 17.09 0.78 8.84
CA PHE A 195 18.00 1.70 8.12
C PHE A 195 18.39 2.92 8.99
N PRO A 196 18.90 2.74 10.23
CA PRO A 196 19.17 3.84 11.15
C PRO A 196 20.21 4.84 10.63
N ASN A 197 21.11 4.39 9.76
CA ASN A 197 22.20 5.20 9.18
C ASN A 197 21.76 6.04 7.95
N TYR A 198 20.49 6.01 7.58
CA TYR A 198 19.98 6.74 6.43
C TYR A 198 18.92 7.74 6.86
N GLU A 199 19.06 9.01 6.53
CA GLU A 199 18.08 10.05 6.86
C GLU A 199 16.96 10.14 5.83
N ASP A 200 17.29 10.11 4.55
CA ASP A 200 16.32 10.23 3.45
C ASP A 200 15.51 8.95 3.24
N ARG A 201 14.38 8.88 3.93
CA ARG A 201 13.44 7.74 3.86
C ARG A 201 12.91 7.48 2.46
N GLN A 202 12.80 8.51 1.62
CA GLN A 202 12.32 8.33 0.25
C GLN A 202 13.38 7.65 -0.64
N LYS A 203 14.65 8.04 -0.49
CA LYS A 203 15.75 7.36 -1.20
C LYS A 203 15.88 5.90 -0.76
N VAL A 204 15.77 5.63 0.54
CA VAL A 204 15.75 4.25 1.08
C VAL A 204 14.62 3.45 0.42
N TYR A 205 13.39 3.97 0.45
CA TYR A 205 12.26 3.27 -0.15
C TYR A 205 12.44 3.01 -1.64
N ASN A 206 12.90 4.00 -2.39
CA ASN A 206 13.17 3.84 -3.81
C ASN A 206 14.22 2.74 -4.10
N ARG A 207 15.27 2.64 -3.27
CA ARG A 207 16.28 1.58 -3.39
C ARG A 207 15.70 0.22 -3.05
N ILE A 208 14.88 0.10 -1.98
CA ILE A 208 14.15 -1.14 -1.64
C ILE A 208 13.29 -1.60 -2.82
N VAL A 209 12.49 -0.69 -3.42
CA VAL A 209 11.63 -1.01 -4.56
C VAL A 209 12.44 -1.51 -5.77
N LYS A 210 13.58 -0.88 -6.07
CA LYS A 210 14.48 -1.31 -7.15
C LYS A 210 15.02 -2.72 -6.90
N ILE A 211 15.53 -2.99 -5.69
CA ILE A 211 16.04 -4.31 -5.30
C ILE A 211 14.92 -5.35 -5.39
N PHE A 212 13.78 -5.09 -4.76
CA PHE A 212 12.64 -6.00 -4.76
C PHE A 212 12.16 -6.33 -6.18
N THR A 213 12.00 -5.32 -7.03
CA THR A 213 11.55 -5.50 -8.42
C THR A 213 12.55 -6.32 -9.22
N ARG A 214 13.85 -6.05 -9.08
CA ARG A 214 14.91 -6.82 -9.74
C ARG A 214 14.86 -8.28 -9.32
N LEU A 215 14.92 -8.56 -8.02
CA LEU A 215 14.97 -9.93 -7.50
C LEU A 215 13.69 -10.72 -7.82
N THR A 216 12.53 -10.10 -7.73
CA THR A 216 11.27 -10.78 -8.06
C THR A 216 11.14 -11.08 -9.56
N LYS A 217 11.70 -10.25 -10.43
CA LYS A 217 11.80 -10.55 -11.88
C LYS A 217 12.77 -11.69 -12.15
N GLU A 218 13.96 -11.68 -11.54
CA GLU A 218 14.97 -12.75 -11.65
C GLU A 218 14.41 -14.11 -11.19
N LEU A 219 13.58 -14.11 -10.16
CA LEU A 219 12.92 -15.31 -9.64
C LEU A 219 11.65 -15.74 -10.42
N GLY A 220 11.24 -14.99 -11.45
CA GLY A 220 9.98 -15.23 -12.15
C GLY A 220 8.71 -14.93 -11.33
N LEU A 221 8.86 -14.21 -10.21
CA LEU A 221 7.77 -13.97 -9.24
C LEU A 221 7.09 -12.61 -9.40
N TYR A 222 7.55 -11.75 -10.31
CA TYR A 222 7.02 -10.38 -10.43
C TYR A 222 5.64 -10.32 -11.07
N TYR A 223 5.30 -11.26 -11.94
CA TYR A 223 4.00 -11.34 -12.60
C TYR A 223 3.24 -12.59 -12.16
N ARG A 224 1.91 -12.48 -12.11
CA ARG A 224 0.98 -13.59 -11.92
C ARG A 224 -0.31 -13.29 -12.67
N ASN A 225 -0.76 -14.22 -13.53
CA ASN A 225 -1.94 -14.06 -14.37
C ASN A 225 -1.93 -12.72 -15.15
N GLY A 226 -0.79 -12.35 -15.74
CA GLY A 226 -0.62 -11.10 -16.48
C GLY A 226 -0.52 -9.82 -15.63
N GLN A 227 -0.73 -9.90 -14.33
CA GLN A 227 -0.69 -8.75 -13.43
C GLN A 227 0.63 -8.66 -12.67
N SER A 228 1.15 -7.42 -12.54
CA SER A 228 2.38 -7.19 -11.77
C SER A 228 2.14 -7.26 -10.25
N ARG A 229 3.11 -7.84 -9.55
CA ARG A 229 3.15 -7.93 -8.09
C ARG A 229 4.25 -7.04 -7.51
N PRO A 230 4.03 -5.72 -7.39
CA PRO A 230 4.99 -4.84 -6.74
C PRO A 230 5.06 -5.12 -5.23
N ILE A 231 5.97 -4.44 -4.54
CA ILE A 231 6.15 -4.60 -3.08
C ILE A 231 4.85 -4.41 -2.28
N TYR A 232 3.87 -3.67 -2.83
CA TYR A 232 2.55 -3.51 -2.20
C TYR A 232 1.77 -4.83 -2.11
N SER A 233 2.03 -5.80 -2.99
CA SER A 233 1.41 -7.13 -2.97
C SER A 233 1.74 -7.94 -1.72
N ILE A 234 2.81 -7.60 -0.97
CA ILE A 234 3.11 -8.21 0.33
C ILE A 234 2.03 -7.91 1.36
N ARG A 235 1.47 -6.71 1.33
CA ARG A 235 0.34 -6.35 2.21
C ARG A 235 -0.93 -7.12 1.83
N HIS A 236 -1.15 -7.42 0.55
CA HIS A 236 -2.23 -8.32 0.13
C HIS A 236 -2.04 -9.71 0.75
N THR A 237 -0.81 -10.23 0.77
CA THR A 237 -0.48 -11.50 1.43
C THR A 237 -0.83 -11.46 2.92
N PHE A 238 -0.45 -10.40 3.64
CA PHE A 238 -0.81 -10.25 5.05
C PHE A 238 -2.32 -10.32 5.28
N ILE A 239 -3.08 -9.54 4.51
CA ILE A 239 -4.54 -9.46 4.67
C ILE A 239 -5.19 -10.81 4.35
N LYS A 240 -4.80 -11.46 3.23
CA LYS A 240 -5.31 -12.79 2.85
C LYS A 240 -4.99 -13.85 3.91
N ASN A 241 -3.76 -13.87 4.42
CA ASN A 241 -3.37 -14.83 5.47
C ASN A 241 -4.19 -14.62 6.75
N ARG A 242 -4.36 -13.36 7.19
CA ARG A 242 -5.18 -13.04 8.38
C ARG A 242 -6.64 -13.40 8.18
N TYR A 243 -7.18 -13.15 7.00
CA TYR A 243 -8.54 -13.57 6.66
C TYR A 243 -8.67 -15.09 6.63
N ALA A 244 -7.69 -15.80 6.06
CA ALA A 244 -7.66 -17.26 6.04
C ALA A 244 -7.55 -17.86 7.43
N GLU A 245 -6.83 -17.21 8.37
CA GLU A 245 -6.74 -17.66 9.78
C GLU A 245 -8.07 -17.45 10.52
N ASN A 246 -8.76 -16.33 10.29
CA ASN A 246 -10.03 -16.00 10.97
C ASN A 246 -10.93 -15.07 10.12
N PRO A 247 -11.85 -15.62 9.29
CA PRO A 247 -12.72 -14.83 8.42
C PRO A 247 -13.72 -13.93 9.15
N GLN A 248 -14.11 -14.31 10.37
CA GLN A 248 -15.10 -13.53 11.15
C GLN A 248 -14.51 -12.23 11.71
N SER A 249 -13.20 -12.00 11.51
CA SER A 249 -12.51 -10.85 12.07
C SER A 249 -12.20 -9.73 11.04
N LEU A 250 -13.01 -9.58 9.99
CA LEU A 250 -12.80 -8.56 8.95
C LEU A 250 -12.64 -7.14 9.53
N GLU A 251 -13.43 -6.77 10.52
CA GLU A 251 -13.33 -5.48 11.19
C GLU A 251 -11.98 -5.32 11.93
N VAL A 252 -11.50 -6.39 12.57
CA VAL A 252 -10.21 -6.42 13.25
C VAL A 252 -9.09 -6.29 12.23
N ILE A 253 -9.16 -7.02 11.11
CA ILE A 253 -8.18 -6.95 10.01
C ILE A 253 -8.18 -5.55 9.39
N ALA A 254 -9.37 -4.97 9.13
CA ALA A 254 -9.52 -3.62 8.63
C ALA A 254 -8.87 -2.60 9.56
N ARG A 255 -9.14 -2.71 10.86
CA ARG A 255 -8.55 -1.86 11.89
C ARG A 255 -7.03 -2.02 11.95
N GLN A 256 -6.51 -3.25 12.04
CA GLN A 256 -5.07 -3.52 12.03
C GLN A 256 -4.39 -2.98 10.76
N SER A 257 -5.00 -3.21 9.61
CA SER A 257 -4.47 -2.75 8.33
C SER A 257 -4.70 -1.24 8.06
N ASN A 258 -5.31 -0.49 8.97
CA ASN A 258 -5.65 0.91 8.77
C ASN A 258 -6.40 1.14 7.43
N THR A 259 -7.45 0.36 7.20
CA THR A 259 -8.33 0.42 6.02
C THR A 259 -9.79 0.20 6.45
N SER A 260 -10.75 0.23 5.52
CA SER A 260 -12.14 -0.11 5.81
C SER A 260 -12.46 -1.54 5.34
N THR A 261 -13.50 -2.15 5.91
CA THR A 261 -14.00 -3.46 5.47
C THR A 261 -14.41 -3.44 4.00
N LYS A 262 -15.06 -2.35 3.53
CA LYS A 262 -15.36 -2.13 2.11
C LYS A 262 -14.11 -2.21 1.23
N MET A 263 -13.01 -1.59 1.66
CA MET A 263 -11.74 -1.63 0.93
C MET A 263 -11.07 -3.00 1.01
N LEU A 264 -11.30 -3.79 2.07
CA LEU A 264 -10.83 -5.16 2.13
C LEU A 264 -11.51 -6.01 1.05
N HIS A 265 -12.83 -5.99 0.98
CA HIS A 265 -13.58 -6.72 -0.04
C HIS A 265 -13.20 -6.30 -1.46
N SER A 266 -13.14 -4.99 -1.73
CA SER A 266 -12.95 -4.52 -3.10
C SER A 266 -11.51 -4.64 -3.63
N ASN A 267 -10.48 -4.72 -2.78
CA ASN A 267 -9.08 -4.64 -3.23
C ASN A 267 -8.18 -5.78 -2.76
N TYR A 268 -8.60 -6.57 -1.78
CA TYR A 268 -7.73 -7.57 -1.15
C TYR A 268 -8.33 -8.96 -1.11
N LEU A 269 -9.65 -9.04 -1.04
CA LEU A 269 -10.38 -10.30 -1.00
C LEU A 269 -11.13 -10.40 -2.32
N ASP A 270 -10.69 -11.29 -3.19
CA ASP A 270 -11.45 -11.67 -4.37
C ASP A 270 -12.64 -12.51 -3.91
N GLU A 271 -13.84 -12.30 -4.48
CA GLU A 271 -15.04 -13.07 -4.10
C GLU A 271 -14.79 -14.56 -4.27
N ASP A 272 -14.09 -14.96 -5.33
CA ASP A 272 -13.72 -16.36 -5.57
C ASP A 272 -12.77 -16.92 -4.50
N ASP A 273 -11.76 -16.15 -4.06
CA ASP A 273 -10.85 -16.55 -2.99
C ASP A 273 -11.59 -16.69 -1.64
N VAL A 274 -12.56 -15.81 -1.37
CA VAL A 274 -13.38 -15.85 -0.15
C VAL A 274 -14.27 -17.09 -0.13
N MET A 275 -14.98 -17.35 -1.21
CA MET A 275 -15.84 -18.53 -1.34
C MET A 275 -15.04 -19.84 -1.24
N MET A 276 -13.90 -19.95 -1.94
CA MET A 276 -13.03 -21.13 -1.87
C MET A 276 -12.48 -21.38 -0.45
N ILE A 277 -12.11 -20.33 0.29
CA ILE A 277 -11.63 -20.46 1.67
C ILE A 277 -12.75 -20.90 2.60
N GLU A 278 -13.96 -20.37 2.41
CA GLU A 278 -15.14 -20.78 3.20
C GLU A 278 -15.55 -22.21 2.91
N GLU A 279 -15.55 -22.64 1.63
CA GLU A 279 -15.81 -24.02 1.24
C GLU A 279 -14.76 -24.99 1.79
N TYR A 280 -13.48 -24.63 1.66
CA TYR A 280 -12.37 -25.43 2.23
C TYR A 280 -12.55 -25.65 3.73
N ARG A 281 -12.98 -24.63 4.47
CA ARG A 281 -13.21 -24.75 5.93
C ARG A 281 -14.44 -25.55 6.30
N LYS A 282 -15.50 -25.51 5.46
CA LYS A 282 -16.66 -26.41 5.65
C LYS A 282 -16.26 -27.86 5.46
N MET A 283 -15.34 -28.14 4.48
CA MET A 283 -14.84 -29.48 4.22
C MET A 283 -13.85 -29.96 5.27
N TYR A 284 -13.04 -29.06 5.85
CA TYR A 284 -11.98 -29.35 6.81
C TYR A 284 -12.12 -28.49 8.08
N PRO A 285 -13.14 -28.73 8.92
CA PRO A 285 -13.30 -28.00 10.16
C PRO A 285 -12.09 -28.25 11.07
N LYS A 286 -11.48 -27.18 11.57
CA LYS A 286 -10.44 -27.31 12.60
C LYS A 286 -11.07 -27.96 13.83
N LYS A 287 -10.49 -29.08 14.27
CA LYS A 287 -10.81 -29.73 15.54
C LYS A 287 -10.45 -28.86 16.72
#